data_cebb764007bca102959b8297d464f564
#
_entry.id   cebb764007bca102959b8297d464f564
#
_cell.length_a   1.000
_cell.length_b   1.000
_cell.length_c   1.000
_cell.angle_alpha   90.00
_cell.angle_beta   90.00
_cell.angle_gamma   90.00
#
_symmetry.space_group_name_H-M   'P 1'
#
loop_
_entity.id
_entity.type
_entity.pdbx_description
1 polymer ?
#
loop_
_entity_poly.entity_id
_entity_poly.type
_entity_poly.pdbx_seq_one_letter_code
_entity_poly.pdbx_strand_id
1 'polypeptide(L)'
;MRLILILMVLAGFASCSVHPKGAFDAQKTPAPPDYANPDHWAALPSKKDNADRRPLDSFPDNQAIAETDVFFLHPTTYTGDRGQKLWNAPVSDVALNAKTDGGAILYQASIFNGAGRVYAPRYRQAHIYAYFAKAESKEASRQAFELAYEDVKAAFQYYLDHFNQGRPIIIATHSQGATHGMRLVKEFFDGKPLRAQLVAAYLVGMPVPIQYFSTIKPCERPDETGCFCTWRSFRRDHYPEGKAYAAFIAGITGGAGGSAIAVTNPLLWQNNGDYAPTSLNKGGVLRNFNEIMPQLADAQIYKDILWVTKPKFPGSFLFNTKNYHIGDYNLFYLNIRENAMLRAKAAVMRK
;
A
#
# COMPACT_ATOMS: atom_id res chain seq x y z
N MET A 1 -33.31 9.60 -46.55
CA MET A 1 -32.61 8.75 -45.59
C MET A 1 -31.13 8.75 -45.90
N ARG A 2 -30.34 9.60 -45.22
CA ARG A 2 -28.88 9.65 -45.38
C ARG A 2 -28.24 8.98 -44.18
N LEU A 3 -27.61 7.83 -44.45
CA LEU A 3 -26.79 7.11 -43.46
C LEU A 3 -25.50 7.93 -43.21
N ILE A 4 -25.32 8.47 -42.00
CA ILE A 4 -24.07 9.08 -41.56
C ILE A 4 -23.27 7.94 -40.96
N LEU A 5 -22.23 7.52 -41.65
CA LEU A 5 -21.22 6.58 -41.20
C LEU A 5 -20.28 7.33 -40.24
N ILE A 6 -20.43 7.14 -38.93
CA ILE A 6 -19.45 7.65 -37.95
C ILE A 6 -18.29 6.67 -37.92
N LEU A 7 -17.22 7.04 -38.62
CA LEU A 7 -15.91 6.38 -38.49
C LEU A 7 -15.34 6.75 -37.12
N MET A 8 -15.43 5.84 -36.16
CA MET A 8 -14.63 5.94 -34.95
C MET A 8 -13.17 5.65 -35.30
N VAL A 9 -12.41 6.70 -35.43
CA VAL A 9 -10.95 6.62 -35.46
C VAL A 9 -10.50 6.21 -34.05
N LEU A 10 -10.22 4.93 -33.88
CA LEU A 10 -9.43 4.41 -32.76
C LEU A 10 -7.99 4.94 -32.89
N ALA A 11 -7.78 6.17 -32.49
CA ALA A 11 -6.44 6.67 -32.23
C ALA A 11 -5.91 5.89 -31.02
N GLY A 12 -5.13 4.86 -31.27
CA GLY A 12 -4.31 4.20 -30.28
C GLY A 12 -3.35 5.22 -29.69
N PHE A 13 -3.71 5.81 -28.55
CA PHE A 13 -2.77 6.53 -27.73
C PHE A 13 -1.78 5.48 -27.16
N ALA A 14 -0.72 5.21 -27.93
CA ALA A 14 0.52 4.73 -27.35
C ALA A 14 0.99 5.88 -26.46
N SER A 15 0.52 5.91 -25.21
CA SER A 15 1.08 6.78 -24.18
C SER A 15 2.52 6.36 -24.02
N CYS A 16 3.45 7.08 -24.65
CA CYS A 16 4.87 6.98 -24.33
C CYS A 16 5.00 7.44 -22.89
N SER A 17 4.96 6.49 -21.95
CA SER A 17 5.22 6.80 -20.55
C SER A 17 6.62 7.41 -20.46
N VAL A 18 6.69 8.59 -19.88
CA VAL A 18 7.97 9.25 -19.61
C VAL A 18 8.63 8.48 -18.45
N HIS A 19 9.90 8.21 -18.55
CA HIS A 19 10.66 7.56 -17.47
C HIS A 19 12.04 8.19 -17.33
N PRO A 20 12.69 8.07 -16.16
CA PRO A 20 14.03 8.54 -15.95
C PRO A 20 15.02 7.93 -16.95
N LYS A 21 16.02 8.69 -17.35
CA LYS A 21 17.09 8.25 -18.25
C LYS A 21 18.45 8.53 -17.62
N GLY A 22 19.41 7.63 -17.91
CA GLY A 22 20.79 7.76 -17.44
C GLY A 22 21.00 7.35 -15.99
N ALA A 23 22.16 7.67 -15.46
CA ALA A 23 22.55 7.40 -14.08
C ALA A 23 21.74 8.22 -13.08
N PHE A 24 21.67 7.73 -11.85
CA PHE A 24 21.19 8.53 -10.72
C PHE A 24 22.20 9.65 -10.43
N ASP A 25 21.71 10.86 -10.33
CA ASP A 25 22.52 12.04 -10.07
C ASP A 25 22.06 12.68 -8.74
N ALA A 26 22.86 12.50 -7.71
CA ALA A 26 22.55 13.01 -6.38
C ALA A 26 22.38 14.54 -6.33
N GLN A 27 23.08 15.28 -7.22
CA GLN A 27 22.99 16.75 -7.28
C GLN A 27 21.67 17.23 -7.91
N LYS A 28 20.98 16.37 -8.67
CA LYS A 28 19.67 16.64 -9.27
C LYS A 28 18.50 16.05 -8.48
N THR A 29 18.79 15.44 -7.32
CA THR A 29 17.69 14.95 -6.48
C THR A 29 16.92 16.12 -5.87
N PRO A 30 15.58 15.98 -5.74
CA PRO A 30 14.80 17.00 -5.03
C PRO A 30 15.29 17.19 -3.59
N ALA A 31 15.03 18.36 -3.03
CA ALA A 31 15.33 18.64 -1.62
C ALA A 31 14.61 17.62 -0.70
N PRO A 32 15.26 17.20 0.40
CA PRO A 32 14.63 16.30 1.37
C PRO A 32 13.42 16.98 2.04
N PRO A 33 12.40 16.19 2.44
CA PRO A 33 11.30 16.73 3.22
C PRO A 33 11.75 17.17 4.62
N ASP A 34 11.15 18.25 5.12
CA ASP A 34 11.24 18.69 6.51
C ASP A 34 9.96 18.25 7.24
N TYR A 35 10.06 17.26 8.12
CA TYR A 35 8.89 16.71 8.80
C TYR A 35 8.38 17.55 9.98
N ALA A 36 9.06 18.66 10.32
CA ALA A 36 8.49 19.71 11.16
C ALA A 36 7.41 20.51 10.40
N ASN A 37 7.47 20.52 9.07
CA ASN A 37 6.46 21.17 8.23
C ASN A 37 5.25 20.23 8.00
N PRO A 38 4.03 20.60 8.44
CA PRO A 38 2.82 19.79 8.22
C PRO A 38 2.48 19.52 6.75
N ASP A 39 2.95 20.34 5.80
CA ASP A 39 2.72 20.14 4.37
C ASP A 39 3.51 18.96 3.80
N HIS A 40 4.56 18.51 4.52
CA HIS A 40 5.31 17.31 4.18
C HIS A 40 4.67 16.01 4.72
N TRP A 41 3.43 16.13 5.20
CA TRP A 41 2.57 15.00 5.54
C TRP A 41 1.34 15.00 4.64
N ALA A 42 1.00 13.87 4.08
CA ALA A 42 -0.23 13.67 3.32
C ALA A 42 -1.43 13.53 4.27
N ALA A 43 -1.22 12.97 5.47
CA ALA A 43 -2.19 12.94 6.55
C ALA A 43 -1.54 13.17 7.92
N LEU A 44 -2.23 13.94 8.76
CA LEU A 44 -1.90 14.20 10.17
C LEU A 44 -3.20 14.36 10.97
N PRO A 45 -3.29 13.84 12.20
CA PRO A 45 -4.47 14.05 13.05
C PRO A 45 -4.75 15.52 13.40
N SER A 46 -3.77 16.39 13.24
CA SER A 46 -3.86 17.82 13.52
C SER A 46 -4.36 18.68 12.37
N LYS A 47 -4.55 18.09 11.18
CA LYS A 47 -5.06 18.79 9.99
C LYS A 47 -6.22 18.03 9.36
N LYS A 48 -7.09 18.76 8.63
CA LYS A 48 -8.15 18.14 7.87
C LYS A 48 -7.60 17.61 6.54
N ASP A 49 -7.72 16.31 6.32
CA ASP A 49 -7.25 15.67 5.10
C ASP A 49 -8.11 14.48 4.64
N ASN A 50 -7.68 13.79 3.60
CA ASN A 50 -8.46 12.70 3.02
C ASN A 50 -8.44 11.41 3.86
N ALA A 51 -7.54 11.26 4.82
CA ALA A 51 -7.57 10.12 5.74
C ALA A 51 -8.70 10.24 6.77
N ASP A 52 -9.26 11.44 7.00
CA ASP A 52 -10.42 11.64 7.88
C ASP A 52 -11.73 11.18 7.23
N ARG A 53 -11.73 10.97 5.91
CA ARG A 53 -12.94 10.63 5.17
C ARG A 53 -13.41 9.22 5.49
N ARG A 54 -14.73 9.05 5.43
CA ARG A 54 -15.44 7.78 5.64
C ARG A 54 -16.39 7.56 4.47
N PRO A 55 -16.53 6.33 3.98
CA PRO A 55 -17.48 6.05 2.89
C PRO A 55 -18.93 6.36 3.27
N LEU A 56 -19.28 6.20 4.54
CA LEU A 56 -20.58 6.56 5.11
C LEU A 56 -20.37 7.29 6.44
N ASP A 57 -21.20 8.28 6.74
CA ASP A 57 -21.13 9.04 8.00
C ASP A 57 -21.39 8.19 9.25
N SER A 58 -22.08 7.06 9.09
CA SER A 58 -22.33 6.11 10.19
C SER A 58 -21.06 5.37 10.67
N PHE A 59 -19.98 5.36 9.89
CA PHE A 59 -18.71 4.78 10.35
C PHE A 59 -17.99 5.74 11.31
N PRO A 60 -17.39 5.21 12.39
CA PRO A 60 -16.65 6.06 13.32
C PRO A 60 -15.37 6.60 12.69
N ASP A 61 -15.08 7.87 12.94
CA ASP A 61 -13.74 8.43 12.92
C ASP A 61 -13.31 8.58 14.38
N ASN A 62 -12.38 7.71 14.80
CA ASN A 62 -11.96 7.66 16.20
C ASN A 62 -10.64 8.40 16.44
N GLN A 63 -10.07 9.08 15.45
CA GLN A 63 -8.73 9.66 15.56
C GLN A 63 -8.55 10.56 16.78
N ALA A 64 -9.58 11.37 17.11
CA ALA A 64 -9.51 12.29 18.24
C ALA A 64 -9.35 11.59 19.62
N ILE A 65 -9.87 10.37 19.76
CA ILE A 65 -9.90 9.62 21.01
C ILE A 65 -9.04 8.35 20.97
N ALA A 66 -8.38 8.09 19.84
CA ALA A 66 -7.64 6.84 19.65
C ALA A 66 -6.41 6.74 20.58
N GLU A 67 -6.25 5.57 21.17
CA GLU A 67 -5.07 5.20 21.96
C GLU A 67 -4.01 4.47 21.13
N THR A 68 -4.26 4.32 19.83
CA THR A 68 -3.39 3.67 18.85
C THR A 68 -3.06 4.66 17.74
N ASP A 69 -1.87 4.55 17.17
CA ASP A 69 -1.46 5.29 15.99
C ASP A 69 -1.37 4.38 14.76
N VAL A 70 -1.56 4.95 13.59
CA VAL A 70 -1.37 4.31 12.28
C VAL A 70 -0.33 5.10 11.51
N PHE A 71 0.78 4.48 11.18
CA PHE A 71 1.79 5.05 10.30
C PHE A 71 1.58 4.44 8.90
N PHE A 72 1.09 5.27 7.97
CA PHE A 72 0.70 4.83 6.63
C PHE A 72 1.73 5.23 5.57
N LEU A 73 2.26 4.26 4.82
CA LEU A 73 3.14 4.50 3.68
C LEU A 73 2.40 4.24 2.38
N HIS A 74 2.13 5.32 1.66
CA HIS A 74 1.38 5.28 0.41
C HIS A 74 2.19 4.63 -0.75
N PRO A 75 1.53 4.09 -1.79
CA PRO A 75 2.19 3.64 -3.01
C PRO A 75 2.80 4.81 -3.77
N THR A 76 3.69 4.52 -4.74
CA THR A 76 4.10 5.55 -5.69
C THR A 76 2.95 5.89 -6.63
N THR A 77 2.70 7.18 -6.79
CA THR A 77 1.82 7.77 -7.79
C THR A 77 2.62 8.45 -8.91
N TYR A 78 3.94 8.41 -8.82
CA TYR A 78 4.91 8.91 -9.78
C TYR A 78 5.11 7.88 -10.90
N THR A 79 4.19 7.88 -11.87
CA THR A 79 3.98 6.75 -12.80
C THR A 79 4.30 7.05 -14.26
N GLY A 80 5.00 8.16 -14.58
CA GLY A 80 5.41 8.52 -15.93
C GLY A 80 4.48 9.50 -16.62
N ASP A 81 3.76 10.31 -15.86
CA ASP A 81 3.01 11.44 -16.40
C ASP A 81 3.96 12.45 -17.06
N ARG A 82 3.42 13.32 -17.92
CA ARG A 82 4.22 14.28 -18.66
C ARG A 82 5.04 15.16 -17.70
N GLY A 83 6.37 15.17 -17.85
CA GLY A 83 7.30 15.90 -17.00
C GLY A 83 7.98 15.08 -15.91
N GLN A 84 7.52 13.86 -15.61
CA GLN A 84 8.10 12.97 -14.59
C GLN A 84 9.37 12.28 -15.13
N LYS A 85 10.48 13.00 -15.15
CA LYS A 85 11.76 12.56 -15.75
C LYS A 85 12.85 12.23 -14.72
N LEU A 86 12.63 12.58 -13.46
CA LEU A 86 13.57 12.31 -12.36
C LEU A 86 13.39 10.88 -11.82
N TRP A 87 14.42 10.35 -11.20
CA TRP A 87 14.33 9.08 -10.48
C TRP A 87 13.44 9.16 -9.24
N ASN A 88 13.39 10.32 -8.59
CA ASN A 88 12.55 10.57 -7.42
C ASN A 88 11.73 11.85 -7.61
N ALA A 89 10.51 11.82 -7.14
CA ALA A 89 9.59 12.95 -7.19
C ALA A 89 9.92 14.00 -6.10
N PRO A 90 9.82 15.29 -6.38
CA PRO A 90 9.86 16.30 -5.33
C PRO A 90 8.58 16.22 -4.47
N VAL A 91 8.74 16.35 -3.14
CA VAL A 91 7.60 16.39 -2.22
C VAL A 91 6.75 17.66 -2.35
N SER A 92 7.27 18.67 -3.05
CA SER A 92 6.58 19.91 -3.38
C SER A 92 5.74 19.85 -4.66
N ASP A 93 5.70 18.71 -5.38
CA ASP A 93 4.89 18.54 -6.59
C ASP A 93 3.40 18.52 -6.23
N VAL A 94 2.72 19.65 -6.42
CA VAL A 94 1.30 19.85 -6.07
C VAL A 94 0.38 18.88 -6.82
N ALA A 95 0.65 18.64 -8.11
CA ALA A 95 -0.18 17.75 -8.91
C ALA A 95 -0.02 16.29 -8.49
N LEU A 96 1.20 15.86 -8.22
CA LEU A 96 1.48 14.52 -7.69
C LEU A 96 0.89 14.33 -6.30
N ASN A 97 1.00 15.34 -5.43
CA ASN A 97 0.42 15.32 -4.09
C ASN A 97 -1.10 15.19 -4.16
N ALA A 98 -1.78 15.98 -5.01
CA ALA A 98 -3.22 15.86 -5.23
C ALA A 98 -3.64 14.46 -5.73
N LYS A 99 -2.84 13.84 -6.62
CA LYS A 99 -3.06 12.47 -7.10
C LYS A 99 -2.90 11.45 -5.97
N THR A 100 -1.91 11.62 -5.10
CA THR A 100 -1.69 10.77 -3.93
C THR A 100 -2.83 10.93 -2.92
N ASP A 101 -3.20 12.17 -2.62
CA ASP A 101 -4.23 12.49 -1.63
C ASP A 101 -5.62 12.02 -2.07
N GLY A 102 -5.99 12.26 -3.34
CA GLY A 102 -7.27 11.80 -3.91
C GLY A 102 -7.31 10.31 -4.22
N GLY A 103 -6.17 9.64 -4.25
CA GLY A 103 -6.02 8.21 -4.47
C GLY A 103 -5.73 7.44 -3.19
N ALA A 104 -4.45 7.26 -2.89
CA ALA A 104 -4.01 6.38 -1.81
C ALA A 104 -4.45 6.86 -0.41
N ILE A 105 -4.41 8.16 -0.14
CA ILE A 105 -4.83 8.66 1.17
C ILE A 105 -6.34 8.48 1.33
N LEU A 106 -7.13 8.88 0.34
CA LEU A 106 -8.58 8.74 0.38
C LEU A 106 -9.05 7.28 0.47
N TYR A 107 -8.49 6.38 -0.35
CA TYR A 107 -9.02 5.02 -0.52
C TYR A 107 -8.31 3.95 0.30
N GLN A 108 -7.16 4.26 0.90
CA GLN A 108 -6.37 3.28 1.64
C GLN A 108 -6.07 3.75 3.07
N ALA A 109 -5.50 4.95 3.26
CA ALA A 109 -5.20 5.47 4.60
C ALA A 109 -6.47 5.69 5.43
N SER A 110 -7.56 6.18 4.82
CA SER A 110 -8.86 6.39 5.48
C SER A 110 -9.49 5.11 6.06
N ILE A 111 -9.08 3.93 5.58
CA ILE A 111 -9.51 2.64 6.16
C ILE A 111 -9.23 2.61 7.66
N PHE A 112 -8.15 3.23 8.09
CA PHE A 112 -7.59 3.08 9.43
C PHE A 112 -8.04 4.14 10.43
N ASN A 113 -8.79 5.19 10.02
CA ASN A 113 -9.20 6.27 10.93
C ASN A 113 -10.16 5.84 12.05
N GLY A 114 -10.77 4.66 11.92
CA GLY A 114 -11.53 4.05 13.01
C GLY A 114 -10.66 3.30 14.03
N ALA A 115 -9.44 2.93 13.64
CA ALA A 115 -8.53 2.14 14.46
C ALA A 115 -7.49 2.99 15.21
N GLY A 116 -7.10 4.13 14.64
CA GLY A 116 -6.02 4.94 15.21
C GLY A 116 -5.89 6.31 14.55
N ARG A 117 -4.98 7.12 15.09
CA ARG A 117 -4.58 8.41 14.52
C ARG A 117 -3.70 8.16 13.31
N VAL A 118 -4.04 8.70 12.17
CA VAL A 118 -3.37 8.42 10.90
C VAL A 118 -2.28 9.44 10.61
N TYR A 119 -1.06 8.95 10.46
CA TYR A 119 0.14 9.69 10.06
C TYR A 119 0.63 9.13 8.73
N ALA A 120 0.64 9.94 7.69
CA ALA A 120 1.11 9.54 6.37
C ALA A 120 2.13 10.57 5.85
N PRO A 121 3.43 10.28 5.90
CA PRO A 121 4.44 11.20 5.39
C PRO A 121 4.41 11.25 3.86
N ARG A 122 4.73 12.42 3.30
CA ARG A 122 5.21 12.54 1.92
C ARG A 122 6.69 12.17 1.90
N TYR A 123 7.10 11.44 0.91
CA TYR A 123 8.50 11.07 0.70
C TYR A 123 8.86 11.22 -0.77
N ARG A 124 10.11 11.38 -1.12
CA ARG A 124 10.57 11.47 -2.51
C ARG A 124 10.38 10.12 -3.19
N GLN A 125 9.13 9.84 -3.60
CA GLN A 125 8.72 8.57 -4.24
C GLN A 125 9.67 8.24 -5.38
N ALA A 126 10.17 6.99 -5.42
CA ALA A 126 10.87 6.51 -6.61
C ALA A 126 9.87 6.33 -7.75
N HIS A 127 10.30 6.69 -8.96
CA HIS A 127 9.50 6.51 -10.18
C HIS A 127 9.11 5.04 -10.34
N ILE A 128 7.89 4.75 -10.79
CA ILE A 128 7.42 3.37 -11.01
C ILE A 128 8.36 2.54 -11.89
N TYR A 129 9.02 3.19 -12.84
CA TYR A 129 10.02 2.56 -13.70
C TYR A 129 11.16 1.87 -12.92
N ALA A 130 11.46 2.33 -11.71
CA ALA A 130 12.50 1.73 -10.87
C ALA A 130 12.26 0.21 -10.62
N TYR A 131 11.00 -0.24 -10.56
CA TYR A 131 10.67 -1.67 -10.45
C TYR A 131 10.96 -2.48 -11.72
N PHE A 132 11.01 -1.80 -12.87
CA PHE A 132 11.13 -2.42 -14.20
C PHE A 132 12.40 -1.98 -14.91
N ALA A 133 13.36 -1.39 -14.18
CA ALA A 133 14.59 -0.87 -14.72
C ALA A 133 15.40 -1.98 -15.40
N LYS A 134 15.87 -1.70 -16.61
CA LYS A 134 16.77 -2.59 -17.35
C LYS A 134 18.13 -2.67 -16.65
N ALA A 135 18.95 -3.61 -17.08
CA ALA A 135 20.26 -3.91 -16.49
C ALA A 135 21.13 -2.64 -16.31
N GLU A 136 21.17 -1.78 -17.33
CA GLU A 136 21.93 -0.53 -17.36
C GLU A 136 21.44 0.53 -16.35
N SER A 137 20.20 0.40 -15.87
CA SER A 137 19.57 1.36 -14.95
C SER A 137 19.32 0.77 -13.55
N LYS A 138 19.75 -0.45 -13.28
CA LYS A 138 19.49 -1.12 -11.98
C LYS A 138 20.13 -0.38 -10.80
N GLU A 139 21.33 0.14 -10.98
CA GLU A 139 22.01 0.89 -9.91
C GLU A 139 21.29 2.22 -9.62
N ALA A 140 20.86 2.93 -10.65
CA ALA A 140 20.06 4.15 -10.48
C ALA A 140 18.71 3.85 -9.80
N SER A 141 18.08 2.73 -10.15
CA SER A 141 16.87 2.25 -9.47
C SER A 141 17.10 1.98 -7.98
N ARG A 142 18.20 1.27 -7.64
CA ARG A 142 18.56 1.00 -6.24
C ARG A 142 18.76 2.29 -5.45
N GLN A 143 19.48 3.25 -6.03
CA GLN A 143 19.72 4.57 -5.41
C GLN A 143 18.42 5.36 -5.22
N ALA A 144 17.48 5.27 -6.17
CA ALA A 144 16.17 5.92 -6.05
C ALA A 144 15.34 5.33 -4.91
N PHE A 145 15.34 4.00 -4.74
CA PHE A 145 14.68 3.36 -3.61
C PHE A 145 15.37 3.70 -2.28
N GLU A 146 16.69 3.76 -2.26
CA GLU A 146 17.44 4.15 -1.05
C GLU A 146 17.06 5.56 -0.61
N LEU A 147 17.08 6.53 -1.55
CA LEU A 147 16.69 7.91 -1.26
C LEU A 147 15.26 8.01 -0.70
N ALA A 148 14.32 7.29 -1.30
CA ALA A 148 12.94 7.25 -0.84
C ALA A 148 12.81 6.63 0.57
N TYR A 149 13.61 5.60 0.84
CA TYR A 149 13.62 4.95 2.15
C TYR A 149 14.22 5.86 3.25
N GLU A 150 15.28 6.60 2.95
CA GLU A 150 15.85 7.55 3.93
C GLU A 150 14.83 8.61 4.35
N ASP A 151 13.98 9.09 3.43
CA ASP A 151 12.87 9.98 3.79
C ASP A 151 11.86 9.28 4.70
N VAL A 152 11.45 8.07 4.36
CA VAL A 152 10.52 7.27 5.18
C VAL A 152 11.07 7.04 6.59
N LYS A 153 12.35 6.73 6.69
CA LYS A 153 13.05 6.52 7.96
C LYS A 153 13.10 7.81 8.80
N ALA A 154 13.43 8.94 8.17
CA ALA A 154 13.45 10.24 8.83
C ALA A 154 12.03 10.64 9.31
N ALA A 155 10.99 10.40 8.49
CA ALA A 155 9.61 10.64 8.88
C ALA A 155 9.19 9.79 10.09
N PHE A 156 9.56 8.52 10.08
CA PHE A 156 9.21 7.62 11.17
C PHE A 156 9.93 7.99 12.48
N GLN A 157 11.20 8.36 12.38
CA GLN A 157 11.95 8.86 13.55
C GLN A 157 11.31 10.14 14.08
N TYR A 158 11.00 11.12 13.21
CA TYR A 158 10.30 12.34 13.61
C TYR A 158 8.95 12.05 14.29
N TYR A 159 8.18 11.11 13.72
CA TYR A 159 6.92 10.66 14.30
C TYR A 159 7.11 10.07 15.71
N LEU A 160 8.11 9.22 15.92
CA LEU A 160 8.39 8.64 17.23
C LEU A 160 8.75 9.73 18.26
N ASP A 161 9.58 10.69 17.87
CA ASP A 161 10.10 11.72 18.76
C ASP A 161 9.06 12.78 19.13
N HIS A 162 8.11 13.09 18.21
CA HIS A 162 7.21 14.23 18.37
C HIS A 162 5.73 13.86 18.51
N PHE A 163 5.28 12.70 17.98
CA PHE A 163 3.87 12.41 17.90
C PHE A 163 3.43 11.14 18.64
N ASN A 164 4.22 10.07 18.64
CA ASN A 164 3.76 8.76 19.11
C ASN A 164 3.46 8.69 20.61
N GLN A 165 4.32 9.26 21.48
CA GLN A 165 4.14 9.26 22.95
C GLN A 165 3.90 7.85 23.53
N GLY A 166 4.54 6.81 22.98
CA GLY A 166 4.45 5.43 23.47
C GLY A 166 3.16 4.70 23.16
N ARG A 167 2.31 5.20 22.24
CA ARG A 167 1.09 4.50 21.82
C ARG A 167 1.40 3.28 20.96
N PRO A 168 0.54 2.24 21.00
CA PRO A 168 0.61 1.13 20.05
C PRO A 168 0.52 1.60 18.59
N ILE A 169 1.24 0.93 17.70
CA ILE A 169 1.44 1.38 16.31
C ILE A 169 0.95 0.31 15.33
N ILE A 170 0.08 0.69 14.42
CA ILE A 170 -0.20 -0.04 13.18
C ILE A 170 0.71 0.52 12.10
N ILE A 171 1.50 -0.33 11.45
CA ILE A 171 2.20 0.01 10.22
C ILE A 171 1.32 -0.44 9.05
N ALA A 172 0.83 0.49 8.23
CA ALA A 172 -0.01 0.16 7.08
C ALA A 172 0.64 0.69 5.80
N THR A 173 0.73 -0.15 4.77
CA THR A 173 1.54 0.17 3.60
C THR A 173 0.95 -0.41 2.32
N HIS A 174 1.19 0.22 1.17
CA HIS A 174 0.82 -0.36 -0.11
C HIS A 174 1.92 -0.18 -1.17
N SER A 175 2.18 -1.21 -1.97
CA SER A 175 3.06 -1.15 -3.14
C SER A 175 4.47 -0.64 -2.77
N GLN A 176 4.93 0.49 -3.31
CA GLN A 176 6.22 1.08 -2.94
C GLN A 176 6.29 1.37 -1.43
N GLY A 177 5.19 1.83 -0.82
CA GLY A 177 5.10 1.95 0.63
C GLY A 177 5.38 0.62 1.34
N ALA A 178 4.96 -0.53 0.78
CA ALA A 178 5.25 -1.85 1.36
C ALA A 178 6.74 -2.24 1.18
N THR A 179 7.36 -1.89 0.06
CA THR A 179 8.81 -2.07 -0.12
C THR A 179 9.60 -1.38 1.00
N HIS A 180 9.25 -0.13 1.31
CA HIS A 180 9.89 0.63 2.40
C HIS A 180 9.43 0.15 3.77
N GLY A 181 8.15 -0.20 3.92
CA GLY A 181 7.57 -0.68 5.17
C GLY A 181 8.18 -1.99 5.67
N MET A 182 8.51 -2.92 4.77
CA MET A 182 9.25 -4.14 5.10
C MET A 182 10.58 -3.79 5.79
N ARG A 183 11.34 -2.88 5.21
CA ARG A 183 12.62 -2.43 5.76
C ARG A 183 12.44 -1.66 7.07
N LEU A 184 11.44 -0.79 7.14
CA LEU A 184 11.10 -0.05 8.35
C LEU A 184 10.78 -0.98 9.52
N VAL A 185 9.89 -1.96 9.31
CA VAL A 185 9.52 -2.94 10.34
C VAL A 185 10.74 -3.76 10.79
N LYS A 186 11.62 -4.13 9.86
CA LYS A 186 12.85 -4.84 10.17
C LYS A 186 13.83 -4.00 11.02
N GLU A 187 14.01 -2.73 10.68
CA GLU A 187 14.98 -1.87 11.35
C GLU A 187 14.51 -1.40 12.73
N PHE A 188 13.22 -1.09 12.88
CA PHE A 188 12.69 -0.46 14.09
C PHE A 188 12.00 -1.44 15.05
N PHE A 189 11.43 -2.54 14.55
CA PHE A 189 10.61 -3.43 15.38
C PHE A 189 11.20 -4.84 15.54
N ASP A 190 11.80 -5.42 14.49
CA ASP A 190 12.23 -6.82 14.52
C ASP A 190 13.41 -7.03 15.48
N GLY A 191 13.16 -7.70 16.59
CA GLY A 191 14.15 -7.87 17.67
C GLY A 191 14.52 -6.58 18.42
N LYS A 192 13.69 -5.52 18.33
CA LYS A 192 13.91 -4.23 18.99
C LYS A 192 12.88 -3.96 20.08
N PRO A 193 13.17 -3.09 21.06
CA PRO A 193 12.22 -2.73 22.13
C PRO A 193 10.88 -2.21 21.60
N LEU A 194 10.89 -1.44 20.49
CA LEU A 194 9.69 -0.87 19.88
C LEU A 194 8.70 -1.96 19.42
N ARG A 195 9.13 -3.23 19.26
CA ARG A 195 8.25 -4.36 18.96
C ARG A 195 7.08 -4.49 19.93
N ALA A 196 7.28 -4.08 21.19
CA ALA A 196 6.21 -4.12 22.20
C ALA A 196 5.02 -3.20 21.83
N GLN A 197 5.25 -2.17 21.01
CA GLN A 197 4.21 -1.26 20.53
C GLN A 197 3.59 -1.71 19.19
N LEU A 198 4.11 -2.74 18.52
CA LEU A 198 3.57 -3.18 17.23
C LEU A 198 2.20 -3.83 17.41
N VAL A 199 1.15 -3.20 16.90
CA VAL A 199 -0.17 -3.80 16.78
C VAL A 199 -0.17 -4.82 15.65
N ALA A 200 0.06 -4.37 14.43
CA ALA A 200 0.27 -5.21 13.26
C ALA A 200 0.93 -4.41 12.13
N ALA A 201 1.63 -5.11 11.22
CA ALA A 201 2.13 -4.54 9.99
C ALA A 201 1.32 -5.08 8.79
N TYR A 202 0.57 -4.21 8.11
CA TYR A 202 -0.12 -4.50 6.85
C TYR A 202 0.83 -4.15 5.70
N LEU A 203 1.56 -5.13 5.18
CA LEU A 203 2.58 -4.99 4.13
C LEU A 203 2.00 -5.41 2.77
N VAL A 204 1.07 -4.62 2.26
CA VAL A 204 0.19 -5.03 1.15
C VAL A 204 0.78 -4.69 -0.21
N GLY A 205 0.62 -5.61 -1.17
CA GLY A 205 0.97 -5.41 -2.57
C GLY A 205 2.40 -5.81 -2.97
N MET A 206 3.24 -6.22 -1.99
CA MET A 206 4.59 -6.69 -2.25
C MET A 206 4.83 -8.10 -1.70
N PRO A 207 5.72 -8.89 -2.31
CA PRO A 207 6.05 -10.21 -1.80
C PRO A 207 6.90 -10.11 -0.54
N VAL A 208 6.41 -10.66 0.57
CA VAL A 208 7.13 -10.70 1.85
C VAL A 208 7.50 -12.15 2.16
N PRO A 209 8.78 -12.53 2.19
CA PRO A 209 9.19 -13.86 2.62
C PRO A 209 8.71 -14.17 4.05
N ILE A 210 8.23 -15.38 4.31
CA ILE A 210 7.78 -15.79 5.65
C ILE A 210 8.87 -15.55 6.69
N GLN A 211 10.13 -15.76 6.32
CA GLN A 211 11.29 -15.61 7.19
C GLN A 211 12.02 -14.26 7.03
N TYR A 212 11.33 -13.24 6.45
CA TYR A 212 11.96 -11.92 6.25
C TYR A 212 12.33 -11.27 7.59
N PHE A 213 11.51 -11.46 8.60
CA PHE A 213 11.74 -11.00 9.96
C PHE A 213 12.21 -12.15 10.85
N SER A 214 13.05 -11.84 11.83
CA SER A 214 13.59 -12.83 12.77
C SER A 214 12.60 -13.17 13.88
N THR A 215 11.84 -12.19 14.36
CA THR A 215 10.95 -12.31 15.53
C THR A 215 9.47 -12.03 15.21
N ILE A 216 9.18 -11.34 14.11
CA ILE A 216 7.81 -11.00 13.72
C ILE A 216 7.33 -12.05 12.71
N LYS A 217 6.20 -12.70 12.98
CA LYS A 217 5.64 -13.78 12.15
C LYS A 217 4.42 -13.28 11.37
N PRO A 218 4.01 -13.98 10.29
CA PRO A 218 2.69 -13.74 9.68
C PRO A 218 1.60 -13.92 10.75
N CYS A 219 0.56 -13.08 10.69
CA CYS A 219 -0.59 -13.23 11.59
C CYS A 219 -1.43 -14.46 11.20
N GLU A 220 -1.88 -15.23 12.18
CA GLU A 220 -2.67 -16.46 12.00
C GLU A 220 -4.12 -16.30 12.45
N ARG A 221 -4.43 -15.25 13.20
CA ARG A 221 -5.77 -14.96 13.73
C ARG A 221 -6.15 -13.49 13.54
N PRO A 222 -7.46 -13.20 13.47
CA PRO A 222 -7.94 -11.84 13.23
C PRO A 222 -7.60 -10.84 14.34
N ASP A 223 -7.45 -11.28 15.58
CA ASP A 223 -7.18 -10.47 16.77
C ASP A 223 -5.70 -10.44 17.20
N GLU A 224 -4.86 -11.17 16.50
CA GLU A 224 -3.44 -11.30 16.84
C GLU A 224 -2.67 -10.00 16.65
N THR A 225 -1.75 -9.69 17.56
CA THR A 225 -0.91 -8.49 17.53
C THR A 225 0.59 -8.82 17.54
N GLY A 226 1.44 -7.88 17.14
CA GLY A 226 2.89 -8.08 17.02
C GLY A 226 3.29 -8.95 15.82
N CYS A 227 2.45 -9.03 14.79
CA CYS A 227 2.61 -9.86 13.60
C CYS A 227 2.41 -9.04 12.31
N PHE A 228 2.55 -9.65 11.13
CA PHE A 228 2.30 -8.96 9.87
C PHE A 228 1.28 -9.68 8.99
N CYS A 229 0.56 -8.90 8.18
CA CYS A 229 -0.35 -9.35 7.13
C CYS A 229 0.16 -8.88 5.78
N THR A 230 0.02 -9.70 4.74
CA THR A 230 0.43 -9.35 3.38
C THR A 230 -0.41 -10.10 2.35
N TRP A 231 -0.73 -9.47 1.24
CA TRP A 231 -1.35 -10.13 0.07
C TRP A 231 -1.08 -9.32 -1.19
N ARG A 232 -1.23 -9.99 -2.33
CA ARG A 232 -1.21 -9.45 -3.69
C ARG A 232 -2.33 -10.10 -4.47
N SER A 233 -3.34 -9.32 -4.88
CA SER A 233 -4.55 -9.83 -5.49
C SER A 233 -4.41 -10.03 -6.99
N PHE A 234 -4.76 -11.22 -7.46
CA PHE A 234 -4.81 -11.59 -8.87
C PHE A 234 -6.14 -12.24 -9.21
N ARG A 235 -6.54 -12.13 -10.49
CA ARG A 235 -7.74 -12.80 -10.96
C ARG A 235 -7.62 -14.31 -10.76
N ARG A 236 -8.67 -14.96 -10.26
CA ARG A 236 -8.75 -16.40 -10.15
C ARG A 236 -8.39 -17.05 -11.50
N ASP A 237 -7.74 -18.19 -11.44
CA ASP A 237 -7.21 -18.93 -12.57
C ASP A 237 -6.11 -18.22 -13.37
N HIS A 238 -5.56 -17.16 -12.82
CA HIS A 238 -4.35 -16.54 -13.33
C HIS A 238 -3.25 -16.54 -12.27
N TYR A 239 -2.10 -17.10 -12.62
CA TYR A 239 -0.88 -17.02 -11.85
C TYR A 239 0.19 -16.33 -12.70
N PRO A 240 0.85 -15.28 -12.17
CA PRO A 240 1.93 -14.63 -12.91
C PRO A 240 3.14 -15.57 -13.00
N GLU A 241 3.66 -15.76 -14.19
CA GLU A 241 4.74 -16.72 -14.48
C GLU A 241 5.85 -16.09 -15.30
N GLY A 242 6.95 -16.84 -15.44
CA GLY A 242 8.06 -16.52 -16.31
C GLY A 242 9.16 -15.68 -15.66
N LYS A 243 10.22 -15.43 -16.46
CA LYS A 243 11.46 -14.80 -15.99
C LYS A 243 11.25 -13.42 -15.38
N ALA A 244 10.30 -12.63 -15.91
CA ALA A 244 10.01 -11.29 -15.43
C ALA A 244 9.41 -11.32 -14.01
N TYR A 245 8.49 -12.23 -13.74
CA TYR A 245 7.91 -12.40 -12.41
C TYR A 245 8.95 -12.93 -11.41
N ALA A 246 9.73 -13.93 -11.79
CA ALA A 246 10.82 -14.44 -10.96
C ALA A 246 11.86 -13.35 -10.63
N ALA A 247 12.22 -12.52 -11.61
CA ALA A 247 13.12 -11.39 -11.39
C ALA A 247 12.54 -10.32 -10.47
N PHE A 248 11.22 -10.03 -10.58
CA PHE A 248 10.54 -9.13 -9.67
C PHE A 248 10.56 -9.65 -8.23
N ILE A 249 10.20 -10.93 -8.00
CA ILE A 249 10.27 -11.57 -6.68
C ILE A 249 11.68 -11.48 -6.12
N ALA A 250 12.69 -11.90 -6.89
CA ALA A 250 14.08 -11.87 -6.46
C ALA A 250 14.57 -10.45 -6.14
N GLY A 251 14.15 -9.44 -6.91
CA GLY A 251 14.50 -8.04 -6.69
C GLY A 251 13.97 -7.50 -5.38
N ILE A 252 12.74 -7.86 -5.00
CA ILE A 252 12.12 -7.41 -3.74
C ILE A 252 12.63 -8.21 -2.53
N THR A 253 12.86 -9.52 -2.71
CA THR A 253 13.25 -10.42 -1.61
C THR A 253 14.76 -10.52 -1.40
N GLY A 254 15.56 -9.75 -2.14
CA GLY A 254 17.02 -9.78 -2.04
C GLY A 254 17.64 -11.08 -2.55
N GLY A 255 17.01 -11.75 -3.53
CA GLY A 255 17.52 -13.00 -4.11
C GLY A 255 17.21 -14.25 -3.27
N ALA A 256 16.43 -14.14 -2.21
CA ALA A 256 15.90 -15.30 -1.47
C ALA A 256 14.89 -16.10 -2.33
N GLY A 257 15.26 -16.38 -3.57
CA GLY A 257 14.47 -17.07 -4.58
C GLY A 257 14.30 -18.56 -4.27
N GLY A 258 13.58 -18.88 -3.26
CA GLY A 258 13.28 -20.21 -2.71
C GLY A 258 12.55 -20.11 -1.38
N SER A 259 12.55 -18.92 -0.78
CA SER A 259 11.78 -18.67 0.46
C SER A 259 10.31 -18.60 0.14
N ALA A 260 9.48 -19.32 0.90
CA ALA A 260 8.04 -19.22 0.83
C ALA A 260 7.60 -17.77 1.11
N ILE A 261 6.71 -17.25 0.28
CA ILE A 261 6.13 -15.90 0.43
C ILE A 261 4.88 -16.01 1.31
N ALA A 262 4.78 -15.14 2.29
CA ALA A 262 3.60 -15.04 3.13
C ALA A 262 2.42 -14.49 2.33
N VAL A 263 1.23 -15.03 2.58
CA VAL A 263 -0.03 -14.49 2.07
C VAL A 263 -1.08 -14.58 3.16
N THR A 264 -1.79 -13.49 3.40
CA THR A 264 -2.94 -13.44 4.31
C THR A 264 -4.21 -13.37 3.48
N ASN A 265 -5.22 -14.17 3.81
CA ASN A 265 -6.57 -14.00 3.27
C ASN A 265 -7.30 -12.90 4.06
N PRO A 266 -7.59 -11.72 3.48
CA PRO A 266 -8.17 -10.58 4.21
C PRO A 266 -9.65 -10.75 4.57
N LEU A 267 -10.30 -11.84 4.16
CA LEU A 267 -11.65 -12.18 4.58
C LEU A 267 -11.67 -13.13 5.79
N LEU A 268 -10.63 -13.97 5.94
CA LEU A 268 -10.49 -14.93 7.04
C LEU A 268 -9.46 -14.48 8.07
N TRP A 269 -8.53 -13.61 7.70
CA TRP A 269 -7.36 -13.21 8.49
C TRP A 269 -6.46 -14.38 8.88
N GLN A 270 -6.37 -15.35 7.98
CA GLN A 270 -5.58 -16.55 8.08
C GLN A 270 -4.62 -16.66 6.89
N ASN A 271 -3.61 -17.53 7.03
CA ASN A 271 -2.58 -17.77 6.03
C ASN A 271 -2.64 -19.19 5.43
N ASN A 272 -3.79 -19.85 5.54
CA ASN A 272 -4.06 -21.15 4.93
C ASN A 272 -4.74 -21.01 3.54
N GLY A 273 -4.89 -22.13 2.83
CA GLY A 273 -5.50 -22.17 1.49
C GLY A 273 -7.03 -22.17 1.45
N ASP A 274 -7.70 -21.94 2.57
CA ASP A 274 -9.17 -21.98 2.65
C ASP A 274 -9.82 -20.93 1.74
N TYR A 275 -10.89 -21.35 1.09
CA TYR A 275 -11.69 -20.46 0.25
C TYR A 275 -12.64 -19.61 1.11
N ALA A 276 -12.57 -18.30 0.92
CA ALA A 276 -13.48 -17.34 1.53
C ALA A 276 -14.49 -16.86 0.48
N PRO A 277 -15.78 -17.20 0.58
CA PRO A 277 -16.80 -16.75 -0.35
C PRO A 277 -17.08 -15.26 -0.24
N THR A 278 -17.69 -14.69 -1.29
CA THR A 278 -18.05 -13.24 -1.31
C THR A 278 -18.96 -12.84 -0.15
N SER A 279 -19.75 -13.76 0.42
CA SER A 279 -20.59 -13.51 1.60
C SER A 279 -19.82 -13.04 2.84
N LEU A 280 -18.53 -13.32 2.92
CA LEU A 280 -17.64 -12.83 3.99
C LEU A 280 -17.07 -11.44 3.69
N ASN A 281 -17.19 -10.95 2.45
CA ASN A 281 -16.75 -9.63 2.08
C ASN A 281 -17.80 -8.58 2.50
N LYS A 282 -17.47 -7.80 3.51
CA LYS A 282 -18.34 -6.77 4.10
C LYS A 282 -18.55 -5.57 3.20
N GLY A 283 -17.64 -5.35 2.26
CA GLY A 283 -17.75 -4.35 1.22
C GLY A 283 -16.41 -3.78 0.79
N GLY A 284 -16.30 -3.59 -0.52
CA GLY A 284 -15.24 -2.83 -1.14
C GLY A 284 -15.67 -1.40 -1.45
N VAL A 285 -14.70 -0.53 -1.67
CA VAL A 285 -14.88 0.86 -2.09
C VAL A 285 -14.05 1.09 -3.35
N LEU A 286 -14.72 1.33 -4.49
CA LEU A 286 -14.08 1.48 -5.78
C LEU A 286 -14.00 2.95 -6.23
N ARG A 287 -14.58 3.29 -7.39
CA ARG A 287 -14.46 4.63 -8.00
C ARG A 287 -15.18 5.73 -7.22
N ASN A 288 -16.37 5.42 -6.70
CA ASN A 288 -17.11 6.34 -5.85
C ASN A 288 -16.78 6.01 -4.39
N PHE A 289 -16.09 6.93 -3.74
CA PHE A 289 -15.69 6.73 -2.34
C PHE A 289 -16.88 6.58 -1.40
N ASN A 290 -18.00 7.25 -1.67
CA ASN A 290 -19.19 7.23 -0.82
C ASN A 290 -20.13 6.03 -1.12
N GLU A 291 -19.65 5.05 -1.90
CA GLU A 291 -20.40 3.85 -2.27
C GLU A 291 -19.69 2.60 -1.79
N ILE A 292 -20.35 1.83 -0.93
CA ILE A 292 -19.87 0.53 -0.48
C ILE A 292 -20.50 -0.54 -1.35
N MET A 293 -19.69 -1.42 -1.88
CA MET A 293 -20.11 -2.58 -2.66
C MET A 293 -19.98 -3.84 -1.80
N PRO A 294 -21.07 -4.31 -1.17
CA PRO A 294 -21.04 -5.52 -0.36
C PRO A 294 -20.80 -6.74 -1.22
N GLN A 295 -20.17 -7.78 -0.65
CA GLN A 295 -19.92 -9.05 -1.33
C GLN A 295 -19.15 -8.90 -2.65
N LEU A 296 -18.28 -7.88 -2.77
CA LEU A 296 -17.60 -7.50 -3.99
C LEU A 296 -16.60 -8.55 -4.47
N ALA A 297 -15.91 -9.20 -3.54
CA ALA A 297 -14.79 -10.09 -3.83
C ALA A 297 -14.81 -11.32 -2.93
N ASP A 298 -14.49 -12.49 -3.50
CA ASP A 298 -14.04 -13.66 -2.76
C ASP A 298 -12.53 -13.62 -2.55
N ALA A 299 -11.98 -14.57 -1.82
CA ALA A 299 -10.54 -14.69 -1.65
C ALA A 299 -10.10 -16.13 -1.41
N GLN A 300 -8.99 -16.53 -2.03
CA GLN A 300 -8.32 -17.81 -1.78
C GLN A 300 -6.82 -17.67 -1.98
N ILE A 301 -6.04 -18.13 -1.03
CA ILE A 301 -4.58 -18.20 -1.20
C ILE A 301 -4.25 -19.29 -2.22
N TYR A 302 -3.44 -18.93 -3.20
CA TYR A 302 -2.87 -19.86 -4.17
C TYR A 302 -1.39 -19.57 -4.35
N LYS A 303 -0.56 -20.52 -3.94
CA LYS A 303 0.91 -20.32 -3.90
C LYS A 303 1.27 -19.06 -3.09
N ASP A 304 1.88 -18.08 -3.72
CA ASP A 304 2.36 -16.83 -3.14
C ASP A 304 1.48 -15.60 -3.46
N ILE A 305 0.24 -15.82 -3.93
CA ILE A 305 -0.70 -14.76 -4.29
C ILE A 305 -2.10 -15.01 -3.69
N LEU A 306 -2.94 -13.99 -3.73
CA LEU A 306 -4.35 -14.07 -3.39
C LEU A 306 -5.18 -14.12 -4.68
N TRP A 307 -5.87 -15.21 -4.93
CA TRP A 307 -6.85 -15.31 -6.00
C TRP A 307 -8.16 -14.65 -5.63
N VAL A 308 -8.71 -13.87 -6.56
CA VAL A 308 -9.98 -13.18 -6.47
C VAL A 308 -10.76 -13.42 -7.76
N THR A 309 -11.98 -13.92 -7.67
CA THR A 309 -12.88 -14.00 -8.83
C THR A 309 -13.13 -12.59 -9.36
N LYS A 310 -13.27 -12.44 -10.68
CA LYS A 310 -13.50 -11.12 -11.29
C LYS A 310 -14.65 -10.41 -10.59
N PRO A 311 -14.39 -9.28 -9.87
CA PRO A 311 -15.44 -8.57 -9.16
C PRO A 311 -16.52 -8.08 -10.10
N LYS A 312 -17.78 -8.15 -9.65
CA LYS A 312 -18.94 -7.68 -10.41
C LYS A 312 -19.38 -6.32 -9.87
N PHE A 313 -19.27 -5.30 -10.71
CA PHE A 313 -19.72 -3.93 -10.43
C PHE A 313 -20.13 -3.24 -11.73
N PRO A 314 -20.88 -2.12 -11.72
CA PRO A 314 -21.27 -1.42 -12.93
C PRO A 314 -20.07 -1.09 -13.82
N GLY A 315 -20.06 -1.57 -15.07
CA GLY A 315 -18.94 -1.41 -16.01
C GLY A 315 -17.79 -2.41 -15.85
N SER A 316 -17.88 -3.40 -14.95
CA SER A 316 -16.84 -4.41 -14.74
C SER A 316 -16.50 -5.25 -15.96
N PHE A 317 -17.42 -5.34 -16.94
CA PHE A 317 -17.19 -6.05 -18.21
C PHE A 317 -16.04 -5.44 -19.04
N LEU A 318 -15.80 -4.13 -18.89
CA LEU A 318 -14.68 -3.42 -19.52
C LEU A 318 -13.33 -3.71 -18.84
N PHE A 319 -13.35 -4.20 -17.60
CA PHE A 319 -12.15 -4.53 -16.85
C PHE A 319 -11.70 -5.96 -17.13
N ASN A 320 -10.65 -6.10 -17.93
CA ASN A 320 -10.08 -7.41 -18.24
C ASN A 320 -8.66 -7.59 -17.67
N THR A 321 -8.31 -6.79 -16.64
CA THR A 321 -7.02 -6.96 -15.96
C THR A 321 -6.95 -8.29 -15.21
N LYS A 322 -5.77 -8.87 -15.18
CA LYS A 322 -5.48 -10.09 -14.43
C LYS A 322 -4.78 -9.80 -13.09
N ASN A 323 -4.16 -8.63 -12.99
CA ASN A 323 -3.51 -8.15 -11.79
C ASN A 323 -4.42 -7.09 -11.13
N TYR A 324 -4.83 -7.32 -9.89
CA TYR A 324 -5.70 -6.44 -9.11
C TYR A 324 -4.92 -5.60 -8.10
N HIS A 325 -3.62 -5.48 -8.25
CA HIS A 325 -2.73 -4.77 -7.34
C HIS A 325 -3.24 -3.39 -6.88
N ILE A 326 -3.78 -2.59 -7.81
CA ILE A 326 -4.36 -1.27 -7.47
C ILE A 326 -5.55 -1.41 -6.51
N GLY A 327 -6.26 -2.52 -6.58
CA GLY A 327 -7.45 -2.82 -5.78
C GLY A 327 -7.17 -3.62 -4.49
N ASP A 328 -5.92 -3.91 -4.16
CA ASP A 328 -5.58 -4.76 -3.00
C ASP A 328 -6.27 -4.31 -1.70
N TYR A 329 -6.37 -3.01 -1.45
CA TYR A 329 -7.11 -2.44 -0.33
C TYR A 329 -8.59 -2.25 -0.64
N ASN A 330 -8.90 -1.74 -1.82
CA ASN A 330 -10.25 -1.33 -2.22
C ASN A 330 -11.26 -2.49 -2.22
N LEU A 331 -10.82 -3.70 -2.66
CA LEU A 331 -11.66 -4.89 -2.73
C LEU A 331 -12.12 -5.38 -1.34
N PHE A 332 -11.35 -5.09 -0.30
CA PHE A 332 -11.56 -5.61 1.06
C PHE A 332 -11.69 -4.49 2.10
N TYR A 333 -12.08 -3.29 1.67
CA TYR A 333 -12.05 -2.05 2.46
C TYR A 333 -12.62 -2.21 3.87
N LEU A 334 -13.86 -2.70 3.99
CA LEU A 334 -14.52 -2.85 5.29
C LEU A 334 -13.94 -4.00 6.13
N ASN A 335 -13.54 -5.10 5.51
CA ASN A 335 -12.89 -6.19 6.23
C ASN A 335 -11.57 -5.74 6.87
N ILE A 336 -10.78 -4.93 6.14
CA ILE A 336 -9.52 -4.38 6.65
C ILE A 336 -9.79 -3.37 7.76
N ARG A 337 -10.77 -2.48 7.57
CA ARG A 337 -11.16 -1.48 8.57
C ARG A 337 -11.53 -2.15 9.91
N GLU A 338 -12.41 -3.13 9.87
CA GLU A 338 -12.85 -3.83 11.09
C GLU A 338 -11.70 -4.63 11.73
N ASN A 339 -10.86 -5.27 10.94
CA ASN A 339 -9.72 -5.99 11.47
C ASN A 339 -8.71 -5.06 12.15
N ALA A 340 -8.43 -3.89 11.55
CA ALA A 340 -7.55 -2.90 12.16
C ALA A 340 -8.10 -2.41 13.50
N MET A 341 -9.40 -2.15 13.58
CA MET A 341 -10.07 -1.77 14.84
C MET A 341 -10.01 -2.90 15.89
N LEU A 342 -10.23 -4.15 15.48
CA LEU A 342 -10.15 -5.32 16.36
C LEU A 342 -8.75 -5.47 16.96
N ARG A 343 -7.71 -5.38 16.12
CA ARG A 343 -6.31 -5.48 16.56
C ARG A 343 -5.88 -4.30 17.42
N ALA A 344 -6.31 -3.08 17.10
CA ALA A 344 -6.06 -1.90 17.92
C ALA A 344 -6.64 -2.09 19.34
N LYS A 345 -7.90 -2.54 19.44
CA LYS A 345 -8.53 -2.85 20.72
C LYS A 345 -7.78 -3.95 21.48
N ALA A 346 -7.38 -5.02 20.81
CA ALA A 346 -6.62 -6.12 21.45
C ALA A 346 -5.26 -5.64 21.97
N ALA A 347 -4.59 -4.72 21.27
CA ALA A 347 -3.31 -4.17 21.71
C ALA A 347 -3.44 -3.26 22.96
N VAL A 348 -4.49 -2.43 23.01
CA VAL A 348 -4.76 -1.56 24.17
C VAL A 348 -5.09 -2.39 25.41
N MET A 349 -5.85 -3.48 25.27
CA MET A 349 -6.20 -4.37 26.39
C MET A 349 -5.01 -5.18 26.94
N ARG A 350 -3.88 -5.22 26.26
CA ARG A 350 -2.66 -5.92 26.71
C ARG A 350 -1.70 -5.05 27.53
N LYS A 351 -1.94 -3.74 27.55
CA LYS A 351 -1.21 -2.79 28.41
C LYS A 351 -1.74 -2.85 29.85
#